data_92b57bf683ffd4a3e8b9e168a786a25e
#
_entry.id   92b57bf683ffd4a3e8b9e168a786a25e
#
_cell.length_a   1.000
_cell.length_b   1.000
_cell.length_c   1.000
_cell.angle_alpha   90.00
_cell.angle_beta   90.00
_cell.angle_gamma   90.00
#
_symmetry.space_group_name_H-M   'P 1'
#
loop_
_entity.id
_entity.type
_entity.pdbx_description
1 polymer ?
#
loop_
_entity_poly.entity_id
_entity_poly.type
_entity_poly.pdbx_seq_one_letter_code
_entity_poly.pdbx_strand_id
1 'polypeptide(L)'
;YISQSQANAAKQVSIKEGLDPNHGNTSDNSVQVKEKVVDSYVKEVLSQLVAKGYNPYTDGLKVHTNLDLSAQKHLYNAANNSVAFQSDKMQTGVAVVDPNNGQIVAMLGGRKTGNVVYGLNRAVQTDRSSGSTVKPLMDYGPAIQYLQWPTYKSVEDTKFVYPGTNKVLHDFDNQYKGTMTMREALVQSRNVPAIRTLQTVGISRATKFLKGLGISQSKAYTLQNGIGIYVSPLQIAAAYAAFANGGTYYKPYYISSITTQDGKTLTYSPSGKRAMSKATAYMITDMLKGVFTGQGSATKAYLSGVYQAGKTGSTDYPTSSHPDGEMDSWMAG
;
A
#
# COMPACT_ATOMS: atom_id res chain seq x y z
N TYR A 1 -24.24 -28.51 -17.51
CA TYR A 1 -25.57 -28.46 -18.15
C TYR A 1 -26.63 -28.64 -17.08
N ILE A 2 -27.63 -27.78 -17.06
CA ILE A 2 -28.83 -27.92 -16.19
C ILE A 2 -29.91 -28.69 -16.96
N SER A 3 -30.73 -29.48 -16.23
CA SER A 3 -31.88 -30.17 -16.84
C SER A 3 -32.94 -29.18 -17.31
N GLN A 4 -33.85 -29.64 -18.20
CA GLN A 4 -34.93 -28.80 -18.70
C GLN A 4 -35.85 -28.33 -17.55
N SER A 5 -36.04 -29.17 -16.51
CA SER A 5 -36.82 -28.78 -15.32
C SER A 5 -36.14 -27.70 -14.49
N GLN A 6 -34.82 -27.77 -14.34
CA GLN A 6 -34.00 -26.71 -13.66
C GLN A 6 -34.01 -25.41 -14.46
N ALA A 7 -33.93 -25.48 -15.79
CA ALA A 7 -34.04 -24.31 -16.65
C ALA A 7 -35.41 -23.64 -16.56
N ASN A 8 -36.48 -24.44 -16.50
CA ASN A 8 -37.85 -23.93 -16.35
C ASN A 8 -38.10 -23.32 -14.97
N ALA A 9 -37.55 -23.92 -13.92
CA ALA A 9 -37.63 -23.36 -12.56
C ALA A 9 -36.87 -22.00 -12.48
N ALA A 10 -35.67 -21.91 -13.06
CA ALA A 10 -34.88 -20.67 -13.09
C ALA A 10 -35.59 -19.55 -13.87
N LYS A 11 -36.39 -19.84 -14.90
CA LYS A 11 -37.19 -18.84 -15.63
C LYS A 11 -38.34 -18.24 -14.84
N GLN A 12 -38.77 -18.93 -13.76
CA GLN A 12 -39.85 -18.43 -12.89
C GLN A 12 -39.35 -17.60 -11.72
N VAL A 13 -38.04 -17.61 -11.46
CA VAL A 13 -37.42 -16.74 -10.44
C VAL A 13 -37.33 -15.34 -10.98
N SER A 14 -37.83 -14.36 -10.22
CA SER A 14 -37.72 -12.96 -10.65
C SER A 14 -36.27 -12.53 -10.72
N ILE A 15 -35.93 -11.66 -11.68
CA ILE A 15 -34.58 -11.10 -11.80
C ILE A 15 -34.14 -10.45 -10.47
N LYS A 16 -35.09 -9.84 -9.76
CA LYS A 16 -34.84 -9.20 -8.47
C LYS A 16 -34.46 -10.22 -7.39
N GLU A 17 -35.08 -11.40 -7.36
CA GLU A 17 -34.72 -12.52 -6.47
C GLU A 17 -33.40 -13.15 -6.87
N GLY A 18 -33.15 -13.34 -8.16
CA GLY A 18 -31.89 -13.87 -8.67
C GLY A 18 -30.66 -12.93 -8.47
N LEU A 19 -30.91 -11.65 -8.22
CA LEU A 19 -29.87 -10.67 -7.87
C LEU A 19 -29.78 -10.40 -6.37
N ASP A 20 -30.64 -11.01 -5.56
CA ASP A 20 -30.55 -10.94 -4.10
C ASP A 20 -29.31 -11.72 -3.64
N PRO A 21 -28.30 -11.05 -3.03
CA PRO A 21 -27.11 -11.71 -2.53
C PRO A 21 -27.40 -12.75 -1.42
N ASN A 22 -28.61 -12.73 -0.87
CA ASN A 22 -29.08 -13.69 0.15
C ASN A 22 -29.90 -14.84 -0.45
N HIS A 23 -30.15 -14.86 -1.76
CA HIS A 23 -30.94 -15.90 -2.41
C HIS A 23 -30.23 -17.27 -2.36
N GLY A 24 -30.77 -18.17 -1.60
CA GLY A 24 -30.23 -19.53 -1.38
C GLY A 24 -29.51 -19.74 -0.05
N ASN A 25 -29.43 -18.73 0.82
CA ASN A 25 -28.71 -18.81 2.08
C ASN A 25 -29.62 -18.43 3.27
N THR A 26 -30.54 -19.33 3.65
CA THR A 26 -31.56 -19.04 4.66
C THR A 26 -31.17 -19.32 6.11
N SER A 27 -29.92 -19.68 6.42
CA SER A 27 -29.63 -20.08 7.80
C SER A 27 -28.21 -19.91 8.35
N ASP A 28 -27.27 -19.30 7.65
CA ASP A 28 -25.94 -19.20 8.23
C ASP A 28 -25.35 -17.77 8.21
N ASN A 29 -25.64 -17.00 9.26
CA ASN A 29 -24.98 -15.74 9.56
C ASN A 29 -23.45 -15.88 9.60
N SER A 30 -22.91 -17.08 9.79
CA SER A 30 -21.48 -17.36 9.82
C SER A 30 -20.85 -17.28 8.42
N VAL A 31 -21.59 -17.61 7.37
CA VAL A 31 -21.13 -17.54 5.97
C VAL A 31 -21.07 -16.08 5.51
N GLN A 32 -22.06 -15.27 5.81
CA GLN A 32 -22.08 -13.84 5.49
C GLN A 32 -20.92 -13.09 6.15
N VAL A 33 -20.59 -13.39 7.39
CA VAL A 33 -19.45 -12.81 8.11
C VAL A 33 -18.12 -13.23 7.48
N LYS A 34 -18.01 -14.49 7.02
CA LYS A 34 -16.81 -14.99 6.35
C LYS A 34 -16.59 -14.32 5.00
N GLU A 35 -17.63 -14.15 4.21
CA GLU A 35 -17.54 -13.46 2.90
C GLU A 35 -17.11 -12.00 3.07
N LYS A 36 -17.67 -11.29 4.04
CA LYS A 36 -17.32 -9.89 4.32
C LYS A 36 -15.86 -9.71 4.70
N VAL A 37 -15.30 -10.62 5.46
CA VAL A 37 -13.89 -10.60 5.88
C VAL A 37 -12.95 -10.62 4.68
N VAL A 38 -13.31 -11.32 3.61
CA VAL A 38 -12.46 -11.51 2.41
C VAL A 38 -12.90 -10.69 1.19
N ASP A 39 -13.98 -9.91 1.31
CA ASP A 39 -14.65 -9.20 0.20
C ASP A 39 -13.67 -8.42 -0.70
N SER A 40 -12.84 -7.56 -0.11
CA SER A 40 -11.87 -6.76 -0.87
C SER A 40 -10.82 -7.63 -1.58
N TYR A 41 -10.39 -8.71 -0.96
CA TYR A 41 -9.41 -9.63 -1.54
C TYR A 41 -10.03 -10.41 -2.71
N VAL A 42 -11.21 -10.98 -2.52
CA VAL A 42 -11.94 -11.75 -3.55
C VAL A 42 -12.26 -10.86 -4.75
N LYS A 43 -12.66 -9.62 -4.54
CA LYS A 43 -12.86 -8.65 -5.63
C LYS A 43 -11.65 -8.56 -6.54
N GLU A 44 -10.46 -8.44 -5.98
CA GLU A 44 -9.23 -8.32 -6.79
C GLU A 44 -8.85 -9.65 -7.48
N VAL A 45 -9.13 -10.79 -6.82
CA VAL A 45 -8.97 -12.12 -7.44
C VAL A 45 -9.87 -12.24 -8.67
N LEU A 46 -11.16 -11.90 -8.55
CA LEU A 46 -12.11 -11.90 -9.67
C LEU A 46 -11.64 -10.96 -10.81
N SER A 47 -11.23 -9.74 -10.47
CA SER A 47 -10.68 -8.79 -11.44
C SER A 47 -9.44 -9.33 -12.16
N GLN A 48 -8.56 -10.02 -11.45
CA GLN A 48 -7.35 -10.62 -12.02
C GLN A 48 -7.68 -11.80 -12.95
N LEU A 49 -8.69 -12.62 -12.62
CA LEU A 49 -9.17 -13.69 -13.48
C LEU A 49 -9.72 -13.15 -14.80
N VAL A 50 -10.57 -12.12 -14.73
CA VAL A 50 -11.11 -11.46 -15.93
C VAL A 50 -9.98 -10.87 -16.79
N ALA A 51 -9.01 -10.19 -16.17
CA ALA A 51 -7.84 -9.64 -16.88
C ALA A 51 -6.97 -10.72 -17.56
N LYS A 52 -7.05 -11.98 -17.10
CA LYS A 52 -6.39 -13.14 -17.70
C LYS A 52 -7.23 -13.83 -18.77
N GLY A 53 -8.44 -13.34 -19.06
CA GLY A 53 -9.34 -13.87 -20.07
C GLY A 53 -10.29 -14.97 -19.56
N TYR A 54 -10.37 -15.20 -18.24
CA TYR A 54 -11.31 -16.15 -17.66
C TYR A 54 -12.63 -15.50 -17.29
N ASN A 55 -13.71 -16.27 -17.40
CA ASN A 55 -14.98 -15.92 -16.76
C ASN A 55 -15.07 -16.68 -15.40
N PRO A 56 -14.93 -16.00 -14.26
CA PRO A 56 -14.90 -16.66 -12.96
C PRO A 56 -16.20 -17.34 -12.58
N TYR A 57 -17.31 -17.05 -13.28
CA TYR A 57 -18.64 -17.61 -12.97
C TYR A 57 -19.03 -18.78 -13.86
N THR A 58 -18.43 -18.93 -15.03
CA THR A 58 -18.85 -19.95 -16.03
C THR A 58 -17.77 -20.96 -16.39
N ASP A 59 -16.49 -20.64 -16.19
CA ASP A 59 -15.39 -21.49 -16.67
C ASP A 59 -15.03 -22.66 -15.74
N GLY A 60 -15.76 -22.84 -14.63
CA GLY A 60 -15.56 -23.97 -13.71
C GLY A 60 -14.14 -24.02 -13.11
N LEU A 61 -13.60 -22.87 -12.72
CA LEU A 61 -12.23 -22.72 -12.26
C LEU A 61 -12.06 -23.16 -10.81
N LYS A 62 -10.96 -23.86 -10.50
CA LYS A 62 -10.43 -24.01 -9.15
C LYS A 62 -9.24 -23.06 -8.98
N VAL A 63 -9.40 -22.04 -8.14
CA VAL A 63 -8.42 -20.97 -7.94
C VAL A 63 -7.78 -21.10 -6.56
N HIS A 64 -6.46 -21.27 -6.52
CA HIS A 64 -5.68 -21.19 -5.29
C HIS A 64 -5.10 -19.78 -5.15
N THR A 65 -5.38 -19.15 -4.01
CA THR A 65 -4.93 -17.80 -3.69
C THR A 65 -3.83 -17.80 -2.64
N ASN A 66 -3.16 -16.67 -2.48
CA ASN A 66 -2.12 -16.46 -1.47
C ASN A 66 -2.68 -15.93 -0.13
N LEU A 67 -4.00 -15.90 0.02
CA LEU A 67 -4.67 -15.38 1.19
C LEU A 67 -4.29 -16.19 2.45
N ASP A 68 -3.73 -15.51 3.45
CA ASP A 68 -3.68 -16.02 4.83
C ASP A 68 -4.96 -15.60 5.55
N LEU A 69 -5.85 -16.56 5.75
CA LEU A 69 -7.15 -16.30 6.37
C LEU A 69 -7.04 -15.83 7.82
N SER A 70 -5.99 -16.23 8.55
CA SER A 70 -5.73 -15.77 9.92
C SER A 70 -5.34 -14.30 9.93
N ALA A 71 -4.35 -13.92 9.10
CA ALA A 71 -3.93 -12.54 8.94
C ALA A 71 -5.09 -11.64 8.47
N GLN A 72 -5.90 -12.13 7.51
CA GLN A 72 -7.07 -11.42 6.99
C GLN A 72 -8.12 -11.17 8.06
N LYS A 73 -8.43 -12.17 8.90
CA LYS A 73 -9.38 -12.02 10.02
C LYS A 73 -8.88 -11.01 11.06
N HIS A 74 -7.58 -11.08 11.42
CA HIS A 74 -6.98 -10.12 12.34
C HIS A 74 -7.05 -8.69 11.77
N LEU A 75 -6.69 -8.49 10.51
CA LEU A 75 -6.77 -7.20 9.84
C LEU A 75 -8.20 -6.65 9.82
N TYR A 76 -9.18 -7.48 9.43
CA TYR A 76 -10.58 -7.09 9.41
C TYR A 76 -11.08 -6.68 10.79
N ASN A 77 -10.79 -7.50 11.82
CA ASN A 77 -11.19 -7.24 13.19
C ASN A 77 -10.51 -5.99 13.76
N ALA A 78 -9.23 -5.78 13.50
CA ALA A 78 -8.51 -4.58 13.90
C ALA A 78 -9.22 -3.32 13.37
N ALA A 79 -9.52 -3.27 12.08
CA ALA A 79 -10.11 -2.10 11.44
C ALA A 79 -11.58 -1.86 11.80
N ASN A 80 -12.35 -2.93 12.07
CA ASN A 80 -13.79 -2.79 12.29
C ASN A 80 -14.20 -2.79 13.78
N ASN A 81 -13.37 -3.39 14.66
CA ASN A 81 -13.80 -3.68 16.03
C ASN A 81 -12.80 -3.20 17.10
N SER A 82 -11.47 -3.29 16.85
CA SER A 82 -10.46 -3.12 17.90
C SER A 82 -9.80 -1.75 17.93
N VAL A 83 -9.54 -1.15 16.75
CA VAL A 83 -8.89 0.15 16.66
C VAL A 83 -9.93 1.27 16.73
N ALA A 84 -9.72 2.22 17.64
CA ALA A 84 -10.55 3.41 17.73
C ALA A 84 -10.24 4.38 16.57
N PHE A 85 -11.21 4.60 15.70
CA PHE A 85 -11.17 5.65 14.70
C PHE A 85 -11.95 6.88 15.16
N GLN A 86 -11.57 8.08 14.70
CA GLN A 86 -12.24 9.32 15.09
C GLN A 86 -13.75 9.35 14.74
N SER A 87 -14.15 8.64 13.69
CA SER A 87 -15.55 8.45 13.35
C SER A 87 -15.75 7.18 12.49
N ASP A 88 -17.00 6.70 12.42
CA ASP A 88 -17.36 5.57 11.55
C ASP A 88 -17.30 5.92 10.05
N LYS A 89 -17.30 7.20 9.70
CA LYS A 89 -17.13 7.68 8.32
C LYS A 89 -15.66 7.58 7.86
N MET A 90 -14.69 7.60 8.80
CA MET A 90 -13.29 7.47 8.48
C MET A 90 -13.01 6.09 7.89
N GLN A 91 -12.38 6.06 6.73
CA GLN A 91 -12.12 4.83 5.99
C GLN A 91 -10.64 4.44 6.07
N THR A 92 -10.33 3.19 5.72
CA THR A 92 -8.95 2.72 5.62
C THR A 92 -8.78 1.77 4.44
N GLY A 93 -7.58 1.76 3.86
CA GLY A 93 -7.13 0.77 2.88
C GLY A 93 -5.81 0.17 3.35
N VAL A 94 -5.73 -1.16 3.38
CA VAL A 94 -4.53 -1.88 3.85
C VAL A 94 -4.18 -2.99 2.88
N ALA A 95 -2.89 -3.16 2.59
CA ALA A 95 -2.35 -4.31 1.88
C ALA A 95 -1.18 -4.90 2.67
N VAL A 96 -1.16 -6.23 2.80
CA VAL A 96 -0.09 -6.99 3.46
C VAL A 96 0.56 -7.89 2.42
N VAL A 97 1.86 -7.72 2.22
CA VAL A 97 2.65 -8.42 1.20
C VAL A 97 3.79 -9.19 1.88
N ASP A 98 3.95 -10.46 1.53
CA ASP A 98 5.13 -11.24 1.94
C ASP A 98 6.37 -10.69 1.19
N PRO A 99 7.36 -10.16 1.90
CA PRO A 99 8.54 -9.57 1.28
C PRO A 99 9.39 -10.58 0.50
N ASN A 100 9.31 -11.88 0.82
CA ASN A 100 10.18 -12.90 0.22
C ASN A 100 9.76 -13.35 -1.18
N ASN A 101 8.48 -13.13 -1.54
CA ASN A 101 7.92 -13.66 -2.79
C ASN A 101 6.88 -12.74 -3.46
N GLY A 102 6.41 -11.67 -2.78
CA GLY A 102 5.39 -10.76 -3.30
C GLY A 102 3.95 -11.26 -3.18
N GLN A 103 3.70 -12.33 -2.44
CA GLN A 103 2.34 -12.80 -2.17
C GLN A 103 1.54 -11.76 -1.39
N ILE A 104 0.34 -11.47 -1.86
CA ILE A 104 -0.60 -10.64 -1.10
C ILE A 104 -1.33 -11.56 -0.14
N VAL A 105 -1.01 -11.45 1.15
CA VAL A 105 -1.51 -12.37 2.18
C VAL A 105 -2.76 -11.86 2.89
N ALA A 106 -2.98 -10.53 2.90
CA ALA A 106 -4.21 -9.94 3.41
C ALA A 106 -4.48 -8.57 2.74
N MET A 107 -5.74 -8.17 2.69
CA MET A 107 -6.16 -6.89 2.11
C MET A 107 -7.47 -6.39 2.69
N LEU A 108 -7.55 -5.09 2.93
CA LEU A 108 -8.77 -4.42 3.34
C LEU A 108 -8.97 -3.14 2.51
N GLY A 109 -10.12 -3.02 1.84
CA GLY A 109 -10.44 -1.87 0.99
C GLY A 109 -11.30 -0.80 1.68
N GLY A 110 -11.82 -1.09 2.87
CA GLY A 110 -12.67 -0.18 3.65
C GLY A 110 -13.12 -0.81 4.96
N ARG A 111 -13.69 0.00 5.84
CA ARG A 111 -14.26 -0.43 7.12
C ARG A 111 -15.72 0.02 7.25
N LYS A 112 -16.50 -0.65 8.13
CA LYS A 112 -17.91 -0.31 8.39
C LYS A 112 -18.74 -0.14 7.12
N THR A 113 -18.51 -1.00 6.10
CA THR A 113 -19.11 -0.86 4.76
C THR A 113 -20.55 -1.38 4.68
N GLY A 114 -21.15 -1.78 5.78
CA GLY A 114 -22.52 -2.30 5.80
C GLY A 114 -22.69 -3.51 4.86
N ASN A 115 -23.75 -3.52 4.06
CA ASN A 115 -24.07 -4.60 3.12
C ASN A 115 -23.45 -4.43 1.73
N VAL A 116 -22.52 -3.46 1.53
CA VAL A 116 -21.87 -3.26 0.23
C VAL A 116 -20.92 -4.43 -0.03
N VAL A 117 -21.14 -5.15 -1.13
CA VAL A 117 -20.30 -6.25 -1.61
C VAL A 117 -19.46 -5.74 -2.78
N TYR A 118 -18.18 -6.14 -2.81
CA TYR A 118 -17.20 -5.72 -3.84
C TYR A 118 -17.15 -4.20 -4.05
N GLY A 119 -17.27 -3.45 -2.96
CA GLY A 119 -17.25 -1.99 -2.95
C GLY A 119 -15.90 -1.40 -3.36
N LEU A 120 -15.73 -0.10 -3.11
CA LEU A 120 -14.46 0.60 -3.38
C LEU A 120 -13.31 -0.01 -2.57
N ASN A 121 -12.29 -0.51 -3.26
CA ASN A 121 -11.09 -1.06 -2.64
C ASN A 121 -9.98 0.00 -2.60
N ARG A 122 -9.84 0.68 -1.46
CA ARG A 122 -8.84 1.75 -1.27
C ARG A 122 -7.41 1.23 -1.24
N ALA A 123 -7.21 -0.07 -0.98
CA ALA A 123 -5.87 -0.67 -0.98
C ALA A 123 -5.19 -0.66 -2.35
N VAL A 124 -5.96 -0.52 -3.44
CA VAL A 124 -5.47 -0.52 -4.82
C VAL A 124 -5.71 0.81 -5.56
N GLN A 125 -6.39 1.79 -4.93
CA GLN A 125 -6.60 3.10 -5.53
C GLN A 125 -5.31 3.92 -5.56
N THR A 126 -5.10 4.67 -6.65
CA THR A 126 -3.88 5.46 -6.89
C THR A 126 -4.13 6.96 -6.96
N ASP A 127 -5.30 7.41 -6.49
CA ASP A 127 -5.77 8.80 -6.54
C ASP A 127 -5.43 9.61 -5.28
N ARG A 128 -4.68 9.00 -4.33
CA ARG A 128 -4.28 9.64 -3.08
C ARG A 128 -2.76 9.79 -3.01
N SER A 129 -2.31 10.92 -2.47
CA SER A 129 -0.88 11.15 -2.24
C SER A 129 -0.40 10.36 -1.02
N SER A 130 0.74 9.72 -1.16
CA SER A 130 1.38 8.94 -0.09
C SER A 130 1.99 9.79 1.03
N GLY A 131 2.04 11.11 0.87
CA GLY A 131 2.78 11.95 1.79
C GLY A 131 4.22 11.46 1.98
N SER A 132 4.74 11.64 3.17
CA SER A 132 6.13 11.33 3.54
C SER A 132 6.55 9.87 3.48
N THR A 133 5.62 8.91 3.23
CA THR A 133 6.03 7.51 2.98
C THR A 133 6.88 7.36 1.71
N VAL A 134 6.88 8.37 0.82
CA VAL A 134 7.72 8.39 -0.37
C VAL A 134 9.20 8.64 -0.09
N LYS A 135 9.55 9.30 1.02
CA LYS A 135 10.93 9.75 1.31
C LYS A 135 12.00 8.64 1.24
N PRO A 136 11.79 7.44 1.80
CA PRO A 136 12.74 6.35 1.61
C PRO A 136 12.86 5.89 0.16
N LEU A 137 11.80 6.05 -0.65
CA LEU A 137 11.69 5.55 -2.01
C LEU A 137 12.25 6.53 -3.06
N MET A 138 12.10 7.82 -2.83
CA MET A 138 12.43 8.85 -3.83
C MET A 138 13.63 9.70 -3.46
N ASP A 139 13.92 9.88 -2.18
CA ASP A 139 14.97 10.77 -1.69
C ASP A 139 16.17 9.99 -1.15
N TYR A 140 16.00 9.31 -0.02
CA TYR A 140 17.11 8.73 0.73
C TYR A 140 17.61 7.40 0.16
N GLY A 141 16.71 6.52 -0.33
CA GLY A 141 17.11 5.28 -1.01
C GLY A 141 17.98 5.53 -2.23
N PRO A 142 17.57 6.39 -3.17
CA PRO A 142 18.42 6.81 -4.29
C PRO A 142 19.72 7.50 -3.86
N ALA A 143 19.72 8.31 -2.79
CA ALA A 143 20.94 8.95 -2.29
C ALA A 143 21.98 7.92 -1.83
N ILE A 144 21.54 6.90 -1.07
CA ILE A 144 22.41 5.80 -0.67
C ILE A 144 22.84 4.98 -1.89
N GLN A 145 21.91 4.61 -2.77
CA GLN A 145 22.16 3.72 -3.91
C GLN A 145 23.10 4.33 -4.95
N TYR A 146 22.94 5.60 -5.28
CA TYR A 146 23.65 6.21 -6.42
C TYR A 146 24.74 7.19 -6.02
N LEU A 147 24.64 7.82 -4.84
CA LEU A 147 25.61 8.77 -4.34
C LEU A 147 26.50 8.19 -3.23
N GLN A 148 26.23 6.93 -2.82
CA GLN A 148 26.97 6.24 -1.76
C GLN A 148 26.97 7.02 -0.44
N TRP A 149 25.87 7.73 -0.14
CA TRP A 149 25.77 8.50 1.08
C TRP A 149 25.65 7.60 2.30
N PRO A 150 26.44 7.85 3.35
CA PRO A 150 26.29 7.15 4.63
C PRO A 150 25.06 7.70 5.39
N THR A 151 24.51 6.93 6.32
CA THR A 151 23.32 7.34 7.10
C THR A 151 23.56 8.58 7.97
N TYR A 152 24.80 8.87 8.31
CA TYR A 152 25.23 10.08 9.04
C TYR A 152 25.60 11.26 8.12
N LYS A 153 25.34 11.16 6.81
CA LYS A 153 25.53 12.30 5.89
C LYS A 153 24.82 13.52 6.44
N SER A 154 25.56 14.61 6.58
CA SER A 154 25.03 15.91 6.96
C SER A 154 24.09 16.47 5.88
N VAL A 155 22.88 16.85 6.29
CA VAL A 155 21.87 17.49 5.46
C VAL A 155 21.35 18.75 6.14
N GLU A 156 20.86 19.70 5.37
CA GLU A 156 20.44 21.01 5.89
C GLU A 156 18.91 21.11 5.96
N ASP A 157 18.45 21.54 7.12
CA ASP A 157 17.07 21.91 7.40
C ASP A 157 17.01 23.43 7.63
N THR A 158 17.16 24.18 6.54
CA THR A 158 17.16 25.63 6.48
C THR A 158 16.19 26.12 5.42
N LYS A 159 15.76 27.39 5.46
CA LYS A 159 14.80 27.94 4.49
C LYS A 159 15.12 27.47 3.05
N PHE A 160 14.13 26.92 2.39
CA PHE A 160 14.22 26.43 1.03
C PHE A 160 13.08 26.99 0.18
N VAL A 161 13.42 27.52 -0.99
CA VAL A 161 12.46 27.98 -2.01
C VAL A 161 12.60 27.08 -3.22
N TYR A 162 11.50 26.57 -3.74
CA TYR A 162 11.54 25.73 -4.95
C TYR A 162 12.12 26.53 -6.13
N PRO A 163 13.08 25.98 -6.85
CA PRO A 163 13.73 26.66 -7.99
C PRO A 163 12.71 27.16 -9.02
N GLY A 164 12.88 28.41 -9.48
CA GLY A 164 12.00 29.05 -10.46
C GLY A 164 10.61 29.45 -9.93
N THR A 165 10.42 29.47 -8.61
CA THR A 165 9.16 29.86 -7.96
C THR A 165 9.43 30.73 -6.73
N ASN A 166 8.37 31.33 -6.17
CA ASN A 166 8.40 32.00 -4.86
C ASN A 166 7.86 31.07 -3.72
N LYS A 167 7.63 29.78 -4.02
CA LYS A 167 7.04 28.85 -3.05
C LYS A 167 8.10 28.40 -2.04
N VAL A 168 7.90 28.77 -0.79
CA VAL A 168 8.72 28.31 0.33
C VAL A 168 8.26 26.93 0.76
N LEU A 169 9.21 26.03 1.01
CA LEU A 169 8.93 24.73 1.61
C LEU A 169 9.01 24.85 3.14
N HIS A 170 8.00 24.34 3.81
CA HIS A 170 7.92 24.26 5.26
C HIS A 170 7.96 22.82 5.75
N ASP A 171 8.53 22.62 6.91
CA ASP A 171 8.36 21.40 7.69
C ASP A 171 7.05 21.46 8.48
N PHE A 172 6.56 20.33 8.97
CA PHE A 172 5.26 20.21 9.62
C PHE A 172 5.10 21.09 10.87
N ASP A 173 6.22 21.45 11.53
CA ASP A 173 6.27 22.31 12.71
C ASP A 173 6.57 23.78 12.37
N ASN A 174 6.66 24.14 11.09
CA ASN A 174 7.06 25.45 10.58
C ASN A 174 8.40 25.96 11.13
N GLN A 175 9.29 25.05 11.55
CA GLN A 175 10.61 25.38 12.08
C GLN A 175 11.71 24.80 11.20
N TYR A 176 12.88 25.40 11.24
CA TYR A 176 14.11 24.90 10.64
C TYR A 176 15.10 24.54 11.75
N LYS A 177 15.63 23.31 11.70
CA LYS A 177 16.51 22.78 12.76
C LYS A 177 18.01 22.85 12.44
N GLY A 178 18.36 23.51 11.34
CA GLY A 178 19.75 23.66 10.93
C GLY A 178 20.33 22.37 10.34
N THR A 179 21.55 22.05 10.71
CA THR A 179 22.26 20.87 10.20
C THR A 179 21.93 19.64 11.06
N MET A 180 21.59 18.53 10.38
CA MET A 180 21.32 17.25 11.02
C MET A 180 21.83 16.09 10.15
N THR A 181 21.82 14.87 10.68
CA THR A 181 22.13 13.68 9.88
C THR A 181 20.95 13.29 8.99
N MET A 182 21.25 12.62 7.87
CA MET A 182 20.22 12.03 6.99
C MET A 182 19.29 11.08 7.77
N ARG A 183 19.83 10.32 8.75
CA ARG A 183 19.05 9.47 9.66
C ARG A 183 18.03 10.28 10.46
N GLU A 184 18.45 11.32 11.14
CA GLU A 184 17.58 12.20 11.92
C GLU A 184 16.50 12.83 11.06
N ALA A 185 16.88 13.31 9.87
CA ALA A 185 15.95 13.91 8.93
C ALA A 185 14.85 12.92 8.48
N LEU A 186 15.20 11.65 8.21
CA LEU A 186 14.22 10.61 7.86
C LEU A 186 13.34 10.25 9.05
N VAL A 187 13.94 10.02 10.22
CA VAL A 187 13.24 9.63 11.47
C VAL A 187 12.22 10.68 11.89
N GLN A 188 12.61 11.95 11.87
CA GLN A 188 11.74 13.09 12.20
C GLN A 188 10.85 13.53 11.03
N SER A 189 10.97 12.85 9.88
CA SER A 189 10.16 13.15 8.69
C SER A 189 10.30 14.59 8.16
N ARG A 190 11.49 15.21 8.25
CA ARG A 190 11.72 16.58 7.78
C ARG A 190 11.53 16.69 6.26
N ASN A 191 10.85 17.74 5.82
CA ASN A 191 10.56 17.99 4.40
C ASN A 191 11.75 18.62 3.66
N VAL A 192 12.33 19.65 4.26
CA VAL A 192 13.40 20.41 3.63
C VAL A 192 14.62 19.54 3.35
N PRO A 193 15.15 18.75 4.31
CA PRO A 193 16.25 17.83 4.05
C PRO A 193 15.92 16.78 2.97
N ALA A 194 14.68 16.29 2.91
CA ALA A 194 14.25 15.33 1.91
C ALA A 194 14.32 15.94 0.49
N ILE A 195 13.75 17.13 0.31
CA ILE A 195 13.76 17.82 -1.00
C ILE A 195 15.18 18.22 -1.43
N ARG A 196 16.05 18.68 -0.51
CA ARG A 196 17.46 18.95 -0.80
C ARG A 196 18.21 17.68 -1.22
N THR A 197 17.91 16.56 -0.55
CA THR A 197 18.46 15.26 -0.92
C THR A 197 18.01 14.86 -2.32
N LEU A 198 16.71 14.96 -2.63
CA LEU A 198 16.16 14.68 -3.96
C LEU A 198 16.78 15.60 -5.03
N GLN A 199 16.94 16.88 -4.73
CA GLN A 199 17.60 17.83 -5.65
C GLN A 199 19.03 17.37 -5.98
N THR A 200 19.78 16.90 -5.00
CA THR A 200 21.15 16.40 -5.18
C THR A 200 21.19 15.07 -5.92
N VAL A 201 20.26 14.16 -5.63
CA VAL A 201 20.09 12.88 -6.35
C VAL A 201 19.75 13.12 -7.82
N GLY A 202 18.84 14.04 -8.06
CA GLY A 202 18.24 14.34 -9.36
C GLY A 202 17.05 13.44 -9.69
N ILE A 203 16.06 14.04 -10.33
CA ILE A 203 14.75 13.41 -10.66
C ILE A 203 14.92 12.12 -11.48
N SER A 204 15.87 12.09 -12.42
CA SER A 204 16.12 10.93 -13.28
C SER A 204 16.50 9.67 -12.46
N ARG A 205 17.45 9.81 -11.51
CA ARG A 205 17.87 8.70 -10.65
C ARG A 205 16.75 8.27 -9.70
N ALA A 206 16.02 9.22 -9.10
CA ALA A 206 14.87 8.94 -8.26
C ALA A 206 13.77 8.19 -9.02
N THR A 207 13.44 8.62 -10.24
CA THR A 207 12.47 7.93 -11.11
C THR A 207 12.92 6.52 -11.46
N LYS A 208 14.20 6.32 -11.76
CA LYS A 208 14.77 4.99 -12.04
C LYS A 208 14.63 4.06 -10.84
N PHE A 209 14.88 4.57 -9.64
CA PHE A 209 14.74 3.82 -8.40
C PHE A 209 13.29 3.42 -8.14
N LEU A 210 12.33 4.36 -8.27
CA LEU A 210 10.89 4.09 -8.15
C LEU A 210 10.41 3.03 -9.16
N LYS A 211 10.84 3.14 -10.44
CA LYS A 211 10.51 2.13 -11.47
C LYS A 211 11.04 0.75 -11.10
N GLY A 212 12.23 0.65 -10.51
CA GLY A 212 12.79 -0.58 -9.98
C GLY A 212 11.93 -1.22 -8.88
N LEU A 213 11.16 -0.40 -8.16
CA LEU A 213 10.22 -0.79 -7.09
C LEU A 213 8.77 -0.91 -7.59
N GLY A 214 8.54 -0.95 -8.89
CA GLY A 214 7.21 -1.13 -9.49
C GLY A 214 6.32 0.12 -9.44
N ILE A 215 6.87 1.29 -9.09
CA ILE A 215 6.13 2.55 -9.03
C ILE A 215 6.46 3.39 -10.26
N SER A 216 5.42 3.75 -11.02
CA SER A 216 5.51 4.67 -12.15
C SER A 216 4.23 5.47 -12.29
N GLN A 217 4.33 6.68 -12.83
CA GLN A 217 3.18 7.51 -13.18
C GLN A 217 3.34 8.07 -14.60
N SER A 218 2.23 8.50 -15.19
CA SER A 218 2.22 9.09 -16.55
C SER A 218 2.82 10.48 -16.62
N LYS A 219 2.67 11.27 -15.55
CA LYS A 219 3.24 12.62 -15.46
C LYS A 219 4.68 12.56 -14.99
N ALA A 220 5.50 13.49 -15.46
CA ALA A 220 6.89 13.64 -14.99
C ALA A 220 6.94 14.01 -13.50
N TYR A 221 7.87 13.40 -12.77
CA TYR A 221 8.13 13.77 -11.39
C TYR A 221 8.87 15.12 -11.33
N THR A 222 8.61 15.84 -10.24
CA THR A 222 9.25 17.11 -9.88
C THR A 222 9.83 17.03 -8.47
N LEU A 223 10.52 18.07 -8.01
CA LEU A 223 11.02 18.12 -6.63
C LEU A 223 9.89 18.01 -5.58
N GLN A 224 8.68 18.52 -5.88
CA GLN A 224 7.54 18.43 -4.95
C GLN A 224 7.16 16.98 -4.65
N ASN A 225 7.46 16.04 -5.54
CA ASN A 225 7.16 14.63 -5.35
C ASN A 225 8.05 13.94 -4.29
N GLY A 226 9.12 14.56 -3.83
CA GLY A 226 9.91 14.07 -2.70
C GLY A 226 9.15 14.06 -1.36
N ILE A 227 8.00 14.73 -1.26
CA ILE A 227 7.16 14.72 -0.08
C ILE A 227 5.77 14.09 -0.33
N GLY A 228 5.53 13.54 -1.52
CA GLY A 228 4.29 12.80 -1.83
C GLY A 228 4.14 12.50 -3.31
N ILE A 229 3.71 11.27 -3.60
CA ILE A 229 3.35 10.79 -4.93
C ILE A 229 1.98 10.12 -4.88
N TYR A 230 1.26 10.14 -6.00
CA TYR A 230 0.00 9.39 -6.14
C TYR A 230 0.29 7.91 -6.34
N VAL A 231 -0.18 7.09 -5.40
CA VAL A 231 0.18 5.67 -5.33
C VAL A 231 -0.81 4.93 -4.42
N SER A 232 -0.98 3.63 -4.63
CA SER A 232 -1.84 2.82 -3.77
C SER A 232 -1.09 2.24 -2.55
N PRO A 233 -1.81 1.90 -1.46
CA PRO A 233 -1.26 1.13 -0.34
C PRO A 233 -0.55 -0.15 -0.79
N LEU A 234 -1.09 -0.89 -1.77
CA LEU A 234 -0.46 -2.09 -2.31
C LEU A 234 0.88 -1.80 -2.99
N GLN A 235 0.98 -0.71 -3.77
CA GLN A 235 2.25 -0.34 -4.40
C GLN A 235 3.30 0.07 -3.36
N ILE A 236 2.91 0.81 -2.33
CA ILE A 236 3.81 1.18 -1.23
C ILE A 236 4.25 -0.07 -0.46
N ALA A 237 3.34 -0.98 -0.10
CA ALA A 237 3.67 -2.22 0.60
C ALA A 237 4.68 -3.07 -0.19
N ALA A 238 4.46 -3.25 -1.50
CA ALA A 238 5.38 -4.00 -2.36
C ALA A 238 6.75 -3.31 -2.51
N ALA A 239 6.80 -1.99 -2.53
CA ALA A 239 8.06 -1.24 -2.59
C ALA A 239 8.85 -1.36 -1.27
N TYR A 240 8.17 -1.26 -0.12
CA TYR A 240 8.79 -1.43 1.19
C TYR A 240 9.24 -2.87 1.45
N ALA A 241 8.53 -3.87 0.94
CA ALA A 241 8.95 -5.27 0.97
C ALA A 241 10.37 -5.47 0.39
N ALA A 242 10.75 -4.69 -0.62
CA ALA A 242 12.10 -4.74 -1.17
C ALA A 242 13.19 -4.25 -0.19
N PHE A 243 12.87 -3.36 0.75
CA PHE A 243 13.82 -3.02 1.82
C PHE A 243 13.98 -4.19 2.79
N ALA A 244 12.90 -4.84 3.19
CA ALA A 244 12.90 -5.94 4.16
C ALA A 244 13.65 -7.19 3.67
N ASN A 245 13.63 -7.46 2.36
CA ASN A 245 14.23 -8.67 1.78
C ASN A 245 15.66 -8.46 1.20
N GLY A 246 16.30 -7.34 1.51
CA GLY A 246 17.65 -7.04 1.04
C GLY A 246 17.71 -6.54 -0.41
N GLY A 247 16.66 -5.94 -0.93
CA GLY A 247 16.68 -5.14 -2.16
C GLY A 247 16.11 -5.82 -3.42
N THR A 248 15.30 -6.85 -3.26
CA THR A 248 14.62 -7.54 -4.37
C THR A 248 13.15 -7.13 -4.43
N TYR A 249 12.71 -6.59 -5.55
CA TYR A 249 11.30 -6.30 -5.78
C TYR A 249 10.61 -7.50 -6.42
N TYR A 250 9.47 -7.90 -5.83
CA TYR A 250 8.52 -8.85 -6.40
C TYR A 250 7.24 -8.13 -6.78
N LYS A 251 6.74 -8.37 -8.00
CA LYS A 251 5.42 -7.86 -8.38
C LYS A 251 4.35 -8.55 -7.53
N PRO A 252 3.52 -7.80 -6.79
CA PRO A 252 2.52 -8.41 -5.92
C PRO A 252 1.47 -9.19 -6.71
N TYR A 253 0.99 -10.33 -6.15
CA TYR A 253 0.02 -11.19 -6.81
C TYR A 253 -0.88 -11.92 -5.80
N TYR A 254 -2.13 -12.17 -6.24
CA TYR A 254 -3.18 -12.79 -5.43
C TYR A 254 -3.29 -14.31 -5.65
N ILE A 255 -3.06 -14.77 -6.88
CA ILE A 255 -3.35 -16.13 -7.34
C ILE A 255 -2.06 -16.91 -7.51
N SER A 256 -1.94 -18.04 -6.80
CA SER A 256 -0.82 -18.98 -6.95
C SER A 256 -1.04 -20.00 -8.07
N SER A 257 -2.29 -20.47 -8.26
CA SER A 257 -2.62 -21.36 -9.39
C SER A 257 -4.08 -21.28 -9.79
N ILE A 258 -4.35 -21.63 -11.04
CA ILE A 258 -5.68 -21.79 -11.61
C ILE A 258 -5.74 -23.17 -12.27
N THR A 259 -6.71 -24.00 -11.89
CA THR A 259 -7.02 -25.26 -12.58
C THR A 259 -8.34 -25.07 -13.33
N THR A 260 -8.33 -25.32 -14.62
CA THR A 260 -9.48 -25.24 -15.51
C THR A 260 -10.31 -26.54 -15.48
N GLN A 261 -11.51 -26.51 -16.03
CA GLN A 261 -12.44 -27.66 -16.01
C GLN A 261 -11.87 -28.92 -16.71
N ASP A 262 -11.02 -28.74 -17.71
CA ASP A 262 -10.30 -29.82 -18.40
C ASP A 262 -9.09 -30.36 -17.60
N GLY A 263 -8.89 -29.89 -16.37
CA GLY A 263 -7.83 -30.35 -15.47
C GLY A 263 -6.47 -29.70 -15.67
N LYS A 264 -6.32 -28.78 -16.64
CA LYS A 264 -5.07 -28.04 -16.84
C LYS A 264 -4.81 -27.08 -15.71
N THR A 265 -3.62 -27.14 -15.09
CA THR A 265 -3.20 -26.25 -14.01
C THR A 265 -2.13 -25.28 -14.49
N LEU A 266 -2.37 -24.00 -14.28
CA LEU A 266 -1.42 -22.91 -14.49
C LEU A 266 -0.96 -22.38 -13.13
N THR A 267 0.35 -22.31 -12.91
CA THR A 267 0.94 -21.77 -11.67
C THR A 267 1.54 -20.39 -11.93
N TYR A 268 1.49 -19.55 -10.90
CA TYR A 268 2.01 -18.18 -10.95
C TYR A 268 2.99 -17.97 -9.79
N SER A 269 4.21 -17.60 -10.11
CA SER A 269 5.24 -17.23 -9.16
C SER A 269 6.13 -16.17 -9.81
N PRO A 270 5.89 -14.88 -9.54
CA PRO A 270 6.71 -13.83 -10.12
C PRO A 270 8.16 -13.97 -9.69
N SER A 271 9.08 -13.85 -10.63
CA SER A 271 10.51 -13.78 -10.32
C SER A 271 10.86 -12.43 -9.72
N GLY A 272 11.67 -12.43 -8.66
CA GLY A 272 12.19 -11.21 -8.07
C GLY A 272 13.19 -10.50 -8.99
N LYS A 273 13.15 -9.18 -8.96
CA LYS A 273 14.11 -8.32 -9.67
C LYS A 273 14.90 -7.49 -8.68
N ARG A 274 16.23 -7.48 -8.81
CA ARG A 274 17.09 -6.61 -8.00
C ARG A 274 16.75 -5.15 -8.24
N ALA A 275 16.18 -4.47 -7.24
CA ALA A 275 15.83 -3.05 -7.29
C ALA A 275 16.94 -2.16 -6.71
N MET A 276 17.66 -2.66 -5.71
CA MET A 276 18.76 -1.96 -5.05
C MET A 276 19.79 -2.92 -4.48
N SER A 277 20.93 -2.41 -4.03
CA SER A 277 21.95 -3.21 -3.34
C SER A 277 21.45 -3.67 -1.95
N LYS A 278 22.01 -4.78 -1.44
CA LYS A 278 21.73 -5.22 -0.06
C LYS A 278 22.09 -4.15 0.96
N ALA A 279 23.18 -3.42 0.74
CA ALA A 279 23.63 -2.33 1.61
C ALA A 279 22.61 -1.20 1.65
N THR A 280 22.07 -0.78 0.50
CA THR A 280 21.03 0.26 0.44
C THR A 280 19.78 -0.18 1.21
N ALA A 281 19.29 -1.39 0.96
CA ALA A 281 18.13 -1.94 1.65
C ALA A 281 18.34 -2.00 3.17
N TYR A 282 19.50 -2.49 3.61
CA TYR A 282 19.85 -2.55 5.03
C TYR A 282 19.90 -1.17 5.68
N MET A 283 20.60 -0.21 5.07
CA MET A 283 20.74 1.14 5.63
C MET A 283 19.40 1.87 5.72
N ILE A 284 18.53 1.74 4.72
CA ILE A 284 17.18 2.30 4.79
C ILE A 284 16.37 1.63 5.90
N THR A 285 16.34 0.30 5.95
CA THR A 285 15.61 -0.44 7.00
C THR A 285 16.11 -0.05 8.39
N ASP A 286 17.41 0.09 8.57
CA ASP A 286 18.01 0.47 9.86
C ASP A 286 17.61 1.91 10.28
N MET A 287 17.59 2.87 9.35
CA MET A 287 17.08 4.21 9.63
C MET A 287 15.59 4.19 10.00
N LEU A 288 14.79 3.37 9.30
CA LEU A 288 13.33 3.26 9.51
C LEU A 288 12.94 2.68 10.87
N LYS A 289 13.82 1.92 11.53
CA LYS A 289 13.62 1.48 12.93
C LYS A 289 13.49 2.67 13.89
N GLY A 290 14.25 3.74 13.65
CA GLY A 290 14.22 4.95 14.47
C GLY A 290 12.88 5.70 14.43
N VAL A 291 12.02 5.43 13.43
CA VAL A 291 10.70 6.06 13.32
C VAL A 291 9.77 5.69 14.47
N PHE A 292 9.97 4.53 15.08
CA PHE A 292 9.17 4.04 16.22
C PHE A 292 9.72 4.43 17.60
N THR A 293 10.90 5.03 17.67
CA THR A 293 11.59 5.33 18.93
C THR A 293 12.07 6.78 19.01
N GLY A 294 12.37 7.25 20.19
CA GLY A 294 12.97 8.58 20.45
C GLY A 294 12.12 9.72 19.88
N GLN A 295 12.66 10.44 18.89
CA GLN A 295 11.99 11.56 18.20
C GLN A 295 11.27 11.11 16.91
N GLY A 296 11.06 9.81 16.73
CA GLY A 296 10.40 9.27 15.55
C GLY A 296 8.92 9.63 15.47
N SER A 297 8.39 9.65 14.26
CA SER A 297 7.01 10.06 13.99
C SER A 297 5.94 8.99 14.30
N ALA A 298 6.34 7.74 14.65
CA ALA A 298 5.44 6.62 14.94
C ALA A 298 5.66 6.00 16.34
N THR A 299 6.11 6.76 17.31
CA THR A 299 6.40 6.26 18.67
C THR A 299 5.18 5.62 19.36
N LYS A 300 3.96 6.09 19.05
CA LYS A 300 2.71 5.50 19.54
C LYS A 300 2.39 4.12 18.94
N ALA A 301 3.02 3.76 17.85
CA ALA A 301 2.85 2.46 17.18
C ALA A 301 3.98 1.45 17.54
N TYR A 302 4.85 1.80 18.46
CA TYR A 302 5.90 0.91 18.94
C TYR A 302 5.32 -0.32 19.64
N LEU A 303 5.78 -1.49 19.25
CA LEU A 303 5.44 -2.79 19.85
C LEU A 303 6.69 -3.38 20.51
N SER A 304 6.64 -3.56 21.82
CA SER A 304 7.75 -4.17 22.56
C SER A 304 7.97 -5.62 22.13
N GLY A 305 9.23 -6.01 21.95
CA GLY A 305 9.61 -7.37 21.53
C GLY A 305 9.43 -7.65 20.02
N VAL A 306 8.99 -6.67 19.22
CA VAL A 306 8.85 -6.81 17.76
C VAL A 306 9.86 -5.91 17.07
N TYR A 307 10.59 -6.45 16.10
CA TYR A 307 11.43 -5.65 15.22
C TYR A 307 10.55 -4.93 14.20
N GLN A 308 10.52 -3.62 14.28
CA GLN A 308 9.70 -2.77 13.43
C GLN A 308 10.58 -1.80 12.65
N ALA A 309 10.26 -1.62 11.37
CA ALA A 309 10.83 -0.59 10.52
C ALA A 309 9.74 -0.04 9.62
N GLY A 310 9.58 1.28 9.55
CA GLY A 310 8.50 1.85 8.76
C GLY A 310 8.55 3.36 8.68
N LYS A 311 7.59 3.96 7.97
CA LYS A 311 7.48 5.38 7.74
C LYS A 311 6.03 5.84 7.78
N THR A 312 5.77 6.92 8.50
CA THR A 312 4.51 7.65 8.47
C THR A 312 4.44 8.59 7.26
N GLY A 313 3.24 8.92 6.84
CA GLY A 313 2.96 9.97 5.86
C GLY A 313 1.65 10.64 6.18
N SER A 314 1.57 11.95 5.96
CA SER A 314 0.36 12.73 6.08
C SER A 314 0.15 13.55 4.82
N THR A 315 -1.11 13.85 4.50
CA THR A 315 -1.48 14.81 3.47
C THR A 315 -2.50 15.78 4.03
N ASP A 316 -2.37 17.05 3.64
CA ASP A 316 -3.27 18.11 4.08
C ASP A 316 -4.51 18.19 3.21
N TYR A 317 -5.59 18.73 3.74
CA TYR A 317 -6.72 19.14 2.93
C TYR A 317 -6.33 20.30 2.00
N PRO A 318 -6.93 20.39 0.79
CA PRO A 318 -6.82 21.60 0.00
C PRO A 318 -7.31 22.78 0.84
N THR A 319 -6.55 23.84 0.87
CA THR A 319 -6.47 24.97 1.80
C THR A 319 -7.76 25.71 2.19
N SER A 320 -8.93 25.38 1.67
CA SER A 320 -10.14 26.18 1.90
C SER A 320 -11.14 25.62 2.89
N SER A 321 -11.14 24.31 3.17
CA SER A 321 -12.20 23.71 3.98
C SER A 321 -11.78 23.30 5.40
N HIS A 322 -10.52 22.86 5.57
CA HIS A 322 -9.97 22.43 6.86
C HIS A 322 -8.47 22.76 6.92
N PRO A 323 -8.09 24.02 7.24
CA PRO A 323 -6.69 24.47 7.14
C PRO A 323 -5.70 23.71 8.01
N ASP A 324 -6.16 23.08 9.11
CA ASP A 324 -5.34 22.32 10.05
C ASP A 324 -5.65 20.80 10.03
N GLY A 325 -6.41 20.33 9.04
CA GLY A 325 -6.87 18.94 8.98
C GLY A 325 -5.99 18.06 8.10
N GLU A 326 -5.65 16.86 8.58
CA GLU A 326 -5.07 15.80 7.75
C GLU A 326 -6.16 15.14 6.90
N MET A 327 -5.94 15.08 5.58
CA MET A 327 -6.83 14.38 4.66
C MET A 327 -6.56 12.88 4.66
N ASP A 328 -5.29 12.48 4.66
CA ASP A 328 -4.86 11.09 4.72
C ASP A 328 -3.70 10.91 5.70
N SER A 329 -3.81 9.87 6.53
CA SER A 329 -2.73 9.36 7.35
C SER A 329 -2.24 8.04 6.79
N TRP A 330 -0.96 7.95 6.47
CA TRP A 330 -0.29 6.78 5.90
C TRP A 330 0.69 6.16 6.88
N MET A 331 0.80 4.83 6.78
CA MET A 331 1.85 4.05 7.41
C MET A 331 2.31 2.96 6.45
N ALA A 332 3.62 2.78 6.30
CA ALA A 332 4.24 1.69 5.55
C ALA A 332 5.41 1.13 6.36
N GLY A 333 5.50 -0.21 6.42
CA GLY A 333 6.55 -0.86 7.19
C GLY A 333 6.45 -2.36 7.16
#